data_bffb52b5ac4c33087a0591011a7fc8cf
#
_entry.id   bffb52b5ac4c33087a0591011a7fc8cf
#
_cell.length_a   1.000
_cell.length_b   1.000
_cell.length_c   1.000
_cell.angle_alpha   90.00
_cell.angle_beta   90.00
_cell.angle_gamma   90.00
#
_symmetry.space_group_name_H-M   'P 1'
#
loop_
_entity.id
_entity.type
_entity.pdbx_description
1 polymer ?
#
loop_
_entity_poly.entity_id
_entity_poly.type
_entity_poly.pdbx_seq_one_letter_code
_entity_poly.pdbx_strand_id
1 'polypeptide(L)'
;ETSPIIEELIRLGAHIKTDGQHAENVRGADAIVVSTAIPYDNPEVIAAWDLRIPKLHRSDVNAALVNAYDGIAVAGSHGKTTTTSMIGVTLDVAGISPTIIVGGEVPDLGTNAKLGTGRYLVSEADESDGSFLKLRPHIAVVTNVEDDHMDHYGTMEKIVEAFQTFIGQVDDDGTAVLCFESDI
;
A
#
# COMPACT_ATOMS: atom_id res chain seq x y z
N GLU A 1 18.99 8.74 15.54
CA GLU A 1 18.28 9.97 15.10
C GLU A 1 16.78 9.70 15.07
N THR A 2 15.99 10.53 15.74
CA THR A 2 14.54 10.45 15.68
C THR A 2 14.07 11.29 14.48
N SER A 3 13.22 10.70 13.62
CA SER A 3 12.56 11.43 12.55
C SER A 3 11.18 11.94 13.04
N PRO A 4 10.60 12.99 12.43
CA PRO A 4 9.27 13.44 12.78
C PRO A 4 8.20 12.34 12.74
N ILE A 5 8.33 11.38 11.81
CA ILE A 5 7.44 10.22 11.70
C ILE A 5 7.55 9.31 12.93
N ILE A 6 8.76 9.06 13.43
CA ILE A 6 8.97 8.24 14.63
C ILE A 6 8.34 8.91 15.85
N GLU A 7 8.51 10.22 16.01
CA GLU A 7 7.90 10.98 17.11
C GLU A 7 6.37 10.91 17.07
N GLU A 8 5.79 11.04 15.89
CA GLU A 8 4.34 10.94 15.69
C GLU A 8 3.83 9.51 16.01
N LEU A 9 4.52 8.46 15.56
CA LEU A 9 4.15 7.08 15.87
C LEU A 9 4.20 6.81 17.37
N ILE A 10 5.22 7.32 18.07
CA ILE A 10 5.30 7.22 19.55
C ILE A 10 4.12 7.94 20.20
N ARG A 11 3.77 9.13 19.72
CA ARG A 11 2.61 9.91 20.22
C ARG A 11 1.30 9.16 20.02
N LEU A 12 1.20 8.37 18.95
CA LEU A 12 0.05 7.50 18.65
C LEU A 12 0.08 6.17 19.44
N GLY A 13 1.09 5.94 20.28
CA GLY A 13 1.19 4.76 21.15
C GLY A 13 2.04 3.63 20.59
N ALA A 14 2.76 3.82 19.49
CA ALA A 14 3.67 2.82 18.98
C ALA A 14 4.93 2.70 19.87
N HIS A 15 5.35 1.47 20.11
CA HIS A 15 6.60 1.15 20.79
C HIS A 15 7.74 1.00 19.78
N ILE A 16 8.57 2.03 19.64
CA ILE A 16 9.67 2.03 18.68
C ILE A 16 10.96 1.52 19.33
N LYS A 17 11.59 0.54 18.70
CA LYS A 17 12.91 0.02 19.04
C LYS A 17 13.95 0.60 18.09
N THR A 18 14.95 1.29 18.62
CA THR A 18 16.02 1.94 17.84
C THR A 18 17.41 1.36 18.12
N ASP A 19 17.49 0.40 19.01
CA ASP A 19 18.71 -0.26 19.50
C ASP A 19 19.11 -1.48 18.65
N GLY A 20 18.43 -1.70 17.54
CA GLY A 20 18.67 -2.80 16.62
C GLY A 20 17.54 -3.81 16.59
N GLN A 21 17.75 -4.85 15.79
CA GLN A 21 16.79 -5.93 15.60
C GLN A 21 17.20 -7.13 16.44
N HIS A 22 16.35 -7.50 17.38
CA HIS A 22 16.64 -8.54 18.38
C HIS A 22 15.50 -9.55 18.47
N ALA A 23 15.84 -10.82 18.66
CA ALA A 23 14.87 -11.92 18.75
C ALA A 23 13.76 -11.71 19.81
N GLU A 24 14.08 -11.00 20.88
CA GLU A 24 13.13 -10.67 21.95
C GLU A 24 12.08 -9.65 21.57
N ASN A 25 12.28 -8.86 20.52
CA ASN A 25 11.36 -7.81 20.10
C ASN A 25 10.01 -8.38 19.61
N VAL A 26 10.00 -9.62 19.12
CA VAL A 26 8.78 -10.27 18.60
C VAL A 26 8.01 -11.07 19.67
N ARG A 27 8.52 -11.16 20.90
CA ARG A 27 7.85 -11.92 21.96
C ARG A 27 6.52 -11.29 22.34
N GLY A 28 5.46 -12.08 22.25
CA GLY A 28 4.09 -11.64 22.57
C GLY A 28 3.40 -10.92 21.43
N ALA A 29 4.01 -10.87 20.25
CA ALA A 29 3.32 -10.39 19.04
C ALA A 29 2.36 -11.45 18.50
N ASP A 30 1.19 -11.05 18.06
CA ASP A 30 0.20 -11.91 17.38
C ASP A 30 0.60 -12.17 15.91
N ALA A 31 1.33 -11.24 15.30
CA ALA A 31 1.90 -11.36 13.96
C ALA A 31 3.10 -10.41 13.81
N ILE A 32 3.99 -10.71 12.86
CA ILE A 32 4.98 -9.74 12.37
C ILE A 32 4.63 -9.30 10.97
N VAL A 33 4.90 -8.02 10.66
CA VAL A 33 4.71 -7.45 9.33
C VAL A 33 6.07 -7.03 8.79
N VAL A 34 6.42 -7.54 7.62
CA VAL A 34 7.73 -7.28 6.99
C VAL A 34 7.55 -6.72 5.57
N SER A 35 8.53 -5.95 5.11
CA SER A 35 8.67 -5.56 3.70
C SER A 35 9.67 -6.47 2.98
N THR A 36 9.73 -6.37 1.65
CA THR A 36 10.72 -7.07 0.81
C THR A 36 12.17 -6.70 1.16
N ALA A 37 12.39 -5.53 1.76
CA ALA A 37 13.72 -5.08 2.19
C ALA A 37 14.27 -5.84 3.40
N ILE A 38 13.43 -6.57 4.14
CA ILE A 38 13.87 -7.33 5.33
C ILE A 38 14.39 -8.70 4.91
N PRO A 39 15.68 -9.01 5.14
CA PRO A 39 16.27 -10.27 4.76
C PRO A 39 15.74 -11.44 5.62
N TYR A 40 15.81 -12.65 5.05
CA TYR A 40 15.32 -13.87 5.73
C TYR A 40 16.11 -14.26 6.96
N ASP A 41 17.37 -13.83 7.05
CA ASP A 41 18.28 -14.08 8.20
C ASP A 41 18.15 -13.02 9.31
N ASN A 42 17.17 -12.12 9.20
CA ASN A 42 16.87 -11.16 10.23
C ASN A 42 16.51 -11.86 11.55
N PRO A 43 17.12 -11.49 12.69
CA PRO A 43 16.89 -12.20 13.97
C PRO A 43 15.43 -12.17 14.44
N GLU A 44 14.67 -11.13 14.12
CA GLU A 44 13.24 -11.04 14.44
C GLU A 44 12.42 -11.98 13.57
N VAL A 45 12.77 -12.12 12.29
CA VAL A 45 12.11 -13.07 11.37
C VAL A 45 12.37 -14.51 11.79
N ILE A 46 13.61 -14.85 12.15
CA ILE A 46 13.98 -16.18 12.66
C ILE A 46 13.23 -16.49 13.95
N ALA A 47 13.23 -15.56 14.91
CA ALA A 47 12.56 -15.74 16.19
C ALA A 47 11.04 -15.90 16.03
N ALA A 48 10.42 -15.14 15.12
CA ALA A 48 9.01 -15.28 14.81
C ALA A 48 8.68 -16.67 14.24
N TRP A 49 9.54 -17.19 13.36
CA TRP A 49 9.41 -18.55 12.84
C TRP A 49 9.48 -19.61 13.94
N ASP A 50 10.49 -19.53 14.82
CA ASP A 50 10.69 -20.47 15.94
C ASP A 50 9.52 -20.43 16.92
N LEU A 51 8.96 -19.25 17.16
CA LEU A 51 7.81 -19.02 18.03
C LEU A 51 6.46 -19.29 17.37
N ARG A 52 6.46 -19.66 16.08
CA ARG A 52 5.25 -19.84 15.25
C ARG A 52 4.34 -18.61 15.17
N ILE A 53 4.96 -17.42 15.21
CA ILE A 53 4.24 -16.16 15.02
C ILE A 53 4.01 -15.97 13.52
N PRO A 54 2.78 -15.70 13.06
CA PRO A 54 2.48 -15.46 11.66
C PRO A 54 3.29 -14.30 11.09
N LYS A 55 3.88 -14.52 9.89
CA LYS A 55 4.57 -13.47 9.13
C LYS A 55 3.67 -13.01 7.99
N LEU A 56 3.34 -11.73 7.98
CA LEU A 56 2.59 -11.05 6.94
C LEU A 56 3.53 -10.15 6.14
N HIS A 57 3.28 -10.01 4.85
CA HIS A 57 3.93 -8.99 4.06
C HIS A 57 3.20 -7.65 4.23
N ARG A 58 3.91 -6.53 4.12
CA ARG A 58 3.31 -5.18 4.18
C ARG A 58 2.14 -5.02 3.20
N SER A 59 2.25 -5.62 2.00
CA SER A 59 1.18 -5.59 1.01
C SER A 59 -0.07 -6.38 1.42
N ASP A 60 0.06 -7.42 2.26
CA ASP A 60 -1.10 -8.18 2.76
C ASP A 60 -1.93 -7.31 3.71
N VAL A 61 -1.24 -6.55 4.57
CA VAL A 61 -1.90 -5.61 5.49
C VAL A 61 -2.54 -4.45 4.73
N ASN A 62 -1.82 -3.88 3.74
CA ASN A 62 -2.39 -2.83 2.90
C ASN A 62 -3.64 -3.32 2.14
N ALA A 63 -3.58 -4.52 1.56
CA ALA A 63 -4.72 -5.11 0.88
C ALA A 63 -5.90 -5.36 1.83
N ALA A 64 -5.63 -5.87 3.03
CA ALA A 64 -6.68 -6.07 4.05
C ALA A 64 -7.36 -4.75 4.43
N LEU A 65 -6.60 -3.65 4.54
CA LEU A 65 -7.15 -2.32 4.80
C LEU A 65 -7.98 -1.83 3.61
N VAL A 66 -7.44 -1.82 2.39
CA VAL A 66 -8.17 -1.36 1.19
C VAL A 66 -9.47 -2.14 1.01
N ASN A 67 -9.42 -3.47 1.18
CA ASN A 67 -10.56 -4.36 0.99
C ASN A 67 -11.62 -4.27 2.13
N ALA A 68 -11.30 -3.63 3.25
CA ALA A 68 -12.23 -3.39 4.36
C ALA A 68 -12.98 -2.06 4.26
N TYR A 69 -12.59 -1.20 3.34
CA TYR A 69 -13.22 0.11 3.06
C TYR A 69 -13.79 0.11 1.64
N ASP A 70 -14.51 1.17 1.27
CA ASP A 70 -14.73 1.48 -0.14
C ASP A 70 -13.40 1.97 -0.73
N GLY A 71 -12.56 1.02 -1.09
CA GLY A 71 -11.19 1.26 -1.51
C GLY A 71 -11.11 2.00 -2.83
N ILE A 72 -10.28 3.06 -2.89
CA ILE A 72 -9.89 3.75 -4.12
C ILE A 72 -8.42 3.42 -4.34
N ALA A 73 -8.13 2.56 -5.31
CA ALA A 73 -6.78 2.08 -5.57
C ALA A 73 -6.24 2.67 -6.88
N VAL A 74 -5.09 3.32 -6.82
CA VAL A 74 -4.46 3.99 -7.97
C VAL A 74 -3.23 3.21 -8.40
N ALA A 75 -3.31 2.59 -9.57
CA ALA A 75 -2.24 1.84 -10.23
C ALA A 75 -1.73 2.58 -11.48
N GLY A 76 -0.62 2.11 -12.03
CA GLY A 76 -0.03 2.60 -13.27
C GLY A 76 1.48 2.78 -13.17
N SER A 77 2.19 2.75 -14.28
CA SER A 77 3.65 2.87 -14.30
C SER A 77 4.10 4.20 -13.70
N HIS A 78 3.42 5.29 -14.03
CA HIS A 78 3.75 6.64 -13.56
C HIS A 78 2.52 7.39 -13.02
N GLY A 79 2.78 8.36 -12.11
CA GLY A 79 1.76 9.28 -11.60
C GLY A 79 0.90 8.74 -10.45
N LYS A 80 1.12 7.52 -9.95
CA LYS A 80 0.39 6.94 -8.82
C LYS A 80 0.34 7.87 -7.61
N THR A 81 1.50 8.25 -7.07
CA THR A 81 1.64 9.11 -5.89
C THR A 81 0.90 10.43 -6.05
N THR A 82 1.09 11.10 -7.19
CA THR A 82 0.43 12.38 -7.48
C THR A 82 -1.10 12.23 -7.53
N THR A 83 -1.58 11.24 -8.26
CA THR A 83 -3.03 11.00 -8.44
C THR A 83 -3.67 10.59 -7.11
N THR A 84 -3.04 9.69 -6.35
CA THR A 84 -3.51 9.29 -5.01
C THR A 84 -3.59 10.49 -4.07
N SER A 85 -2.55 11.34 -4.07
CA SER A 85 -2.52 12.56 -3.26
C SER A 85 -3.64 13.52 -3.66
N MET A 86 -3.83 13.76 -4.95
CA MET A 86 -4.89 14.64 -5.46
C MET A 86 -6.28 14.14 -5.06
N ILE A 87 -6.56 12.86 -5.21
CA ILE A 87 -7.83 12.25 -4.80
C ILE A 87 -8.00 12.39 -3.29
N GLY A 88 -6.99 11.98 -2.51
CA GLY A 88 -7.03 11.99 -1.05
C GLY A 88 -7.27 13.40 -0.48
N VAL A 89 -6.49 14.38 -0.94
CA VAL A 89 -6.63 15.78 -0.51
C VAL A 89 -7.99 16.36 -0.94
N THR A 90 -8.44 16.07 -2.16
CA THR A 90 -9.73 16.57 -2.65
C THR A 90 -10.90 16.04 -1.79
N LEU A 91 -10.90 14.75 -1.49
CA LEU A 91 -11.93 14.15 -0.64
C LEU A 91 -11.87 14.68 0.80
N ASP A 92 -10.67 14.93 1.31
CA ASP A 92 -10.48 15.46 2.65
C ASP A 92 -10.98 16.91 2.77
N VAL A 93 -10.62 17.77 1.81
CA VAL A 93 -11.11 19.17 1.74
C VAL A 93 -12.63 19.20 1.54
N ALA A 94 -13.19 18.24 0.83
CA ALA A 94 -14.64 18.09 0.68
C ALA A 94 -15.36 17.62 1.97
N GLY A 95 -14.63 17.37 3.07
CA GLY A 95 -15.21 16.93 4.34
C GLY A 95 -15.58 15.44 4.39
N ILE A 96 -15.14 14.64 3.40
CA ILE A 96 -15.43 13.20 3.34
C ILE A 96 -14.55 12.40 4.31
N SER A 97 -13.43 13.00 4.75
CA SER A 97 -12.50 12.41 5.75
C SER A 97 -12.04 11.00 5.38
N PRO A 98 -11.41 10.79 4.20
CA PRO A 98 -10.91 9.47 3.81
C PRO A 98 -9.69 9.06 4.65
N THR A 99 -9.46 7.75 4.77
CA THR A 99 -8.14 7.22 5.11
C THR A 99 -7.26 7.31 3.85
N ILE A 100 -6.03 7.77 3.99
CA ILE A 100 -5.12 8.02 2.85
C ILE A 100 -3.80 7.29 3.13
N ILE A 101 -3.31 6.52 2.15
CA ILE A 101 -2.02 5.82 2.20
C ILE A 101 -1.28 6.09 0.90
N VAL A 102 -0.15 6.79 0.98
CA VAL A 102 0.65 7.21 -0.18
C VAL A 102 2.08 6.71 -0.03
N GLY A 103 2.73 6.37 -1.12
CA GLY A 103 4.12 5.87 -1.11
C GLY A 103 5.16 6.92 -0.75
N GLY A 104 4.83 8.21 -0.87
CA GLY A 104 5.69 9.35 -0.54
C GLY A 104 5.02 10.35 0.38
N GLU A 105 5.79 11.28 0.92
CA GLU A 105 5.26 12.39 1.72
C GLU A 105 4.39 13.32 0.85
N VAL A 106 3.21 13.65 1.34
CA VAL A 106 2.27 14.58 0.69
C VAL A 106 2.33 15.92 1.42
N PRO A 107 2.88 16.98 0.80
CA PRO A 107 3.07 18.26 1.46
C PRO A 107 1.78 18.82 2.07
N ASP A 108 0.66 18.72 1.38
CA ASP A 108 -0.64 19.23 1.84
C ASP A 108 -1.21 18.46 3.06
N LEU A 109 -0.74 17.25 3.29
CA LEU A 109 -1.10 16.43 4.46
C LEU A 109 -0.02 16.46 5.54
N GLY A 110 1.21 16.87 5.22
CA GLY A 110 2.38 16.80 6.10
C GLY A 110 2.80 15.39 6.51
N THR A 111 2.30 14.37 5.79
CA THR A 111 2.51 12.95 6.09
C THR A 111 2.25 12.11 4.84
N ASN A 112 2.66 10.85 4.88
CA ASN A 112 2.35 9.85 3.85
C ASN A 112 1.14 8.96 4.20
N ALA A 113 0.58 9.11 5.39
CA ALA A 113 -0.59 8.36 5.81
C ALA A 113 -1.47 9.19 6.74
N LYS A 114 -2.77 9.19 6.50
CA LYS A 114 -3.78 9.86 7.32
C LYS A 114 -4.93 8.91 7.61
N LEU A 115 -5.25 8.71 8.87
CA LEU A 115 -6.45 7.99 9.27
C LEU A 115 -7.66 8.93 9.20
N GLY A 116 -8.64 8.58 8.38
CA GLY A 116 -9.93 9.25 8.29
C GLY A 116 -11.02 8.56 9.09
N THR A 117 -12.18 9.22 9.17
CA THR A 117 -13.40 8.67 9.80
C THR A 117 -14.47 8.30 8.76
N GLY A 118 -14.20 8.57 7.49
CA GLY A 118 -15.10 8.28 6.38
C GLY A 118 -15.00 6.83 5.91
N ARG A 119 -15.90 6.49 4.95
CA ARG A 119 -15.99 5.13 4.40
C ARG A 119 -14.90 4.81 3.37
N TYR A 120 -14.23 5.82 2.81
CA TYR A 120 -13.25 5.65 1.74
C TYR A 120 -11.83 5.48 2.29
N LEU A 121 -11.07 4.62 1.62
CA LEU A 121 -9.62 4.53 1.77
C LEU A 121 -8.98 4.73 0.39
N VAL A 122 -8.10 5.71 0.27
CA VAL A 122 -7.34 6.01 -0.95
C VAL A 122 -5.92 5.48 -0.79
N SER A 123 -5.48 4.59 -1.67
CA SER A 123 -4.14 3.99 -1.61
C SER A 123 -3.51 3.87 -2.99
N GLU A 124 -2.18 3.96 -3.02
CA GLU A 124 -1.43 3.48 -4.18
C GLU A 124 -1.52 1.95 -4.28
N ALA A 125 -1.60 1.47 -5.50
CA ALA A 125 -1.59 0.07 -5.88
C ALA A 125 -0.26 -0.22 -6.60
N ASP A 126 0.65 -0.93 -5.93
CA ASP A 126 2.02 -1.18 -6.42
C ASP A 126 2.02 -2.39 -7.34
N GLU A 127 2.26 -2.13 -8.62
CA GLU A 127 2.37 -3.16 -9.67
C GLU A 127 3.77 -3.79 -9.73
N SER A 128 4.79 -3.15 -9.16
CA SER A 128 6.21 -3.53 -9.35
C SER A 128 6.53 -4.98 -8.96
N ASP A 129 5.82 -5.52 -7.98
CA ASP A 129 5.96 -6.89 -7.47
C ASP A 129 4.66 -7.71 -7.60
N GLY A 130 3.67 -7.20 -8.33
CA GLY A 130 2.35 -7.81 -8.47
C GLY A 130 1.48 -7.73 -7.22
N SER A 131 1.89 -7.00 -6.18
CA SER A 131 1.14 -6.91 -4.92
C SER A 131 -0.23 -6.25 -5.07
N PHE A 132 -0.41 -5.39 -6.07
CA PHE A 132 -1.70 -4.76 -6.39
C PHE A 132 -2.80 -5.78 -6.74
N LEU A 133 -2.44 -7.00 -7.17
CA LEU A 133 -3.39 -8.08 -7.45
C LEU A 133 -4.08 -8.65 -6.19
N LYS A 134 -3.67 -8.21 -5.00
CA LYS A 134 -4.35 -8.54 -3.73
C LYS A 134 -5.50 -7.60 -3.42
N LEU A 135 -5.58 -6.47 -4.13
CA LEU A 135 -6.57 -5.42 -3.89
C LEU A 135 -7.89 -5.75 -4.59
N ARG A 136 -8.99 -5.49 -3.90
CA ARG A 136 -10.36 -5.52 -4.43
C ARG A 136 -10.98 -4.14 -4.20
N PRO A 137 -10.65 -3.16 -5.04
CA PRO A 137 -11.10 -1.81 -4.82
C PRO A 137 -12.54 -1.61 -5.28
N HIS A 138 -13.26 -0.71 -4.63
CA HIS A 138 -14.52 -0.19 -5.13
C HIS A 138 -14.29 0.75 -6.33
N ILE A 139 -13.17 1.51 -6.31
CA ILE A 139 -12.76 2.34 -7.46
C ILE A 139 -11.31 2.00 -7.81
N ALA A 140 -11.08 1.50 -9.02
CA ALA A 140 -9.75 1.35 -9.58
C ALA A 140 -9.43 2.53 -10.51
N VAL A 141 -8.25 3.14 -10.32
CA VAL A 141 -7.74 4.17 -11.22
C VAL A 141 -6.46 3.66 -11.84
N VAL A 142 -6.36 3.65 -13.17
CA VAL A 142 -5.14 3.30 -13.90
C VAL A 142 -4.67 4.53 -14.67
N THR A 143 -3.51 5.06 -14.29
CA THR A 143 -2.96 6.29 -14.87
C THR A 143 -2.36 6.06 -16.26
N ASN A 144 -1.55 5.03 -16.38
CA ASN A 144 -0.92 4.56 -17.61
C ASN A 144 -0.38 3.14 -17.41
N VAL A 145 -0.09 2.47 -18.52
CA VAL A 145 0.56 1.15 -18.50
C VAL A 145 1.70 1.19 -19.51
N GLU A 146 2.93 1.00 -19.05
CA GLU A 146 4.15 1.06 -19.86
C GLU A 146 5.00 -0.19 -19.62
N ASP A 147 6.07 -0.36 -20.39
CA ASP A 147 7.01 -1.49 -20.30
C ASP A 147 7.99 -1.36 -19.11
N ASP A 148 7.43 -1.06 -17.94
CA ASP A 148 8.17 -0.98 -16.68
C ASP A 148 8.15 -2.32 -15.94
N HIS A 149 9.07 -2.53 -15.00
CA HIS A 149 9.16 -3.75 -14.19
C HIS A 149 9.27 -5.06 -14.99
N MET A 150 9.99 -5.01 -16.14
CA MET A 150 10.20 -6.17 -17.02
C MET A 150 10.96 -7.31 -16.35
N ASP A 151 11.73 -7.02 -15.30
CA ASP A 151 12.40 -8.01 -14.45
C ASP A 151 11.40 -8.90 -13.70
N HIS A 152 10.22 -8.36 -13.35
CA HIS A 152 9.14 -9.09 -12.70
C HIS A 152 8.20 -9.78 -13.71
N TYR A 153 7.72 -9.07 -14.71
CA TYR A 153 6.70 -9.56 -15.65
C TYR A 153 7.29 -10.31 -16.85
N GLY A 154 8.46 -9.90 -17.31
CA GLY A 154 9.15 -10.51 -18.45
C GLY A 154 8.65 -10.05 -19.82
N THR A 155 7.36 -9.75 -20.00
CA THR A 155 6.79 -9.28 -21.26
C THR A 155 5.66 -8.26 -21.02
N MET A 156 5.43 -7.38 -22.03
CA MET A 156 4.35 -6.38 -21.99
C MET A 156 2.96 -7.03 -21.89
N GLU A 157 2.75 -8.17 -22.56
CA GLU A 157 1.49 -8.90 -22.50
C GLU A 157 1.14 -9.31 -21.07
N LYS A 158 2.13 -9.74 -20.26
CA LYS A 158 1.92 -10.11 -18.87
C LYS A 158 1.63 -8.89 -17.98
N ILE A 159 2.21 -7.73 -18.29
CA ILE A 159 1.86 -6.48 -17.62
C ILE A 159 0.39 -6.17 -17.88
N VAL A 160 -0.03 -6.19 -19.14
CA VAL A 160 -1.43 -5.94 -19.54
C VAL A 160 -2.39 -6.95 -18.86
N GLU A 161 -2.05 -8.25 -18.85
CA GLU A 161 -2.85 -9.27 -18.16
C GLU A 161 -2.98 -8.98 -16.65
N ALA A 162 -1.92 -8.51 -16.00
CA ALA A 162 -1.94 -8.15 -14.59
C ALA A 162 -2.88 -6.95 -14.33
N PHE A 163 -2.79 -5.90 -15.16
CA PHE A 163 -3.69 -4.74 -15.06
C PHE A 163 -5.15 -5.13 -15.38
N GLN A 164 -5.40 -5.99 -16.36
CA GLN A 164 -6.74 -6.52 -16.63
C GLN A 164 -7.29 -7.31 -15.44
N THR A 165 -6.45 -8.10 -14.80
CA THR A 165 -6.82 -8.83 -13.58
C THR A 165 -7.16 -7.87 -12.45
N PHE A 166 -6.35 -6.84 -12.22
CA PHE A 166 -6.62 -5.81 -11.21
C PHE A 166 -7.94 -5.08 -11.45
N ILE A 167 -8.21 -4.66 -12.69
CA ILE A 167 -9.47 -4.01 -13.07
C ILE A 167 -10.65 -4.98 -12.89
N GLY A 168 -10.46 -6.26 -13.21
CA GLY A 168 -11.47 -7.30 -13.02
C GLY A 168 -11.81 -7.63 -11.57
N GLN A 169 -11.05 -7.08 -10.60
CA GLN A 169 -11.29 -7.24 -9.16
C GLN A 169 -12.10 -6.08 -8.55
N VAL A 170 -12.48 -5.09 -9.35
CA VAL A 170 -13.40 -4.03 -8.91
C VAL A 170 -14.75 -4.66 -8.56
N ASP A 171 -15.36 -4.19 -7.48
CA ASP A 171 -16.69 -4.64 -7.05
C ASP A 171 -17.74 -4.47 -8.17
N ASP A 172 -18.79 -5.29 -8.17
CA ASP A 172 -19.84 -5.29 -9.22
C ASP A 172 -20.54 -3.92 -9.35
N ASP A 173 -20.64 -3.15 -8.28
CA ASP A 173 -21.18 -1.78 -8.25
C ASP A 173 -20.08 -0.70 -8.22
N GLY A 174 -18.83 -1.11 -8.43
CA GLY A 174 -17.67 -0.24 -8.45
C GLY A 174 -17.40 0.42 -9.80
N THR A 175 -16.28 1.13 -9.88
CA THR A 175 -15.91 1.90 -11.08
C THR A 175 -14.43 1.75 -11.41
N ALA A 176 -14.12 1.53 -12.69
CA ALA A 176 -12.75 1.63 -13.21
C ALA A 176 -12.59 2.95 -13.99
N VAL A 177 -11.58 3.73 -13.63
CA VAL A 177 -11.18 4.97 -14.31
C VAL A 177 -9.87 4.73 -15.02
N LEU A 178 -9.88 4.73 -16.33
CA LEU A 178 -8.75 4.36 -17.17
C LEU A 178 -8.29 5.55 -18.01
N CYS A 179 -6.97 5.72 -18.17
CA CYS A 179 -6.42 6.67 -19.13
C CYS A 179 -6.59 6.12 -20.55
N PHE A 180 -7.25 6.87 -21.41
CA PHE A 180 -7.57 6.46 -22.79
C PHE A 180 -6.47 6.81 -23.81
N GLU A 181 -5.49 7.62 -23.42
CA GLU A 181 -4.41 8.07 -24.31
C GLU A 181 -3.17 7.15 -24.28
N SER A 182 -3.24 6.02 -23.58
CA SER A 182 -2.19 5.00 -23.59
C SER A 182 -2.34 4.14 -24.85
N ASP A 183 -1.36 4.14 -25.73
CA ASP A 183 -1.31 3.34 -26.96
C ASP A 183 -1.11 1.83 -26.67
N ILE A 184 -1.96 1.26 -25.81
CA ILE A 184 -1.89 -0.16 -25.46
C ILE A 184 -3.06 -0.90 -26.10
#